data_99b8078ffa12c523d7a007e3dda43a71
#
_entry.id   99b8078ffa12c523d7a007e3dda43a71
#
_cell.length_a   1.000
_cell.length_b   1.000
_cell.length_c   1.000
_cell.angle_alpha   90.00
_cell.angle_beta   90.00
_cell.angle_gamma   90.00
#
_symmetry.space_group_name_H-M   'P 1'
#
loop_
_entity.id
_entity.type
_entity.pdbx_description
1 polymer ?
#
loop_
_entity_poly.entity_id
_entity_poly.type
_entity_poly.pdbx_seq_one_letter_code
_entity_poly.pdbx_strand_id
1 'polypeptide(L)'
;MAEAASSAAATAVAYAVPTALGIIVILAAVLVLMYAVYKGANSILACTLASMVICIGTGLPIVDTMETIVPNAYATQIQMMFMKFLCCIILGQLYQASGAALSVAHLVEKVVVGKSTGTARKTRYVLCMLGIGLVFGIGGFDTFLAVFTLIPVGLNMWRDGDLPRALLPGTLMGGLSAAACLPGTPLFANMMGQMFFGTNTTAARIPGYVGVAIMLAIDVVYILHIVKKYDKKGLHWDGDEAGVEMPPPGEKDRVNPILAIIPLAWIFVTVTVLGKDMVVCLFVAIILACVLFCNGIKAETPRLTGSKYGQVIGAGCTQTAVMMGFMGAQFALAQVVINTPQFDTLTGWFTKIPGNPYIGYSVAASLGGFFAGSSVAGMQMASAIYGPIADSLGITAPAMHRIAAFAVSILDTIPINGAVIATTTSCKLKMKQSYPAIAMTTVINVTVAMIVVAFMCAAFPGLCQS
;
A
#
# COMPACT_ATOMS: atom_id res chain seq x y z
N MET A 1 16.12 -13.19 19.80
CA MET A 1 15.72 -11.97 19.06
C MET A 1 14.46 -11.30 19.59
N ALA A 2 13.74 -11.92 20.54
CA ALA A 2 12.63 -11.28 21.27
C ALA A 2 13.09 -10.33 22.39
N GLU A 3 14.33 -10.42 22.83
CA GLU A 3 14.88 -9.54 23.88
C GLU A 3 15.26 -8.14 23.40
N ALA A 4 15.48 -7.93 22.11
CA ALA A 4 15.81 -6.61 21.56
C ALA A 4 14.59 -5.67 21.45
N ALA A 5 13.37 -6.19 21.57
CA ALA A 5 12.13 -5.39 21.57
C ALA A 5 11.68 -4.98 22.98
N SER A 6 12.26 -5.56 24.02
CA SER A 6 11.85 -5.35 25.42
C SER A 6 12.71 -4.34 26.19
N SER A 7 13.70 -3.72 25.58
CA SER A 7 14.48 -2.66 26.20
C SER A 7 14.03 -1.28 25.71
N ALA A 8 12.74 -0.98 25.80
CA ALA A 8 12.32 0.39 25.97
C ALA A 8 12.62 0.77 27.44
N ALA A 9 13.86 1.13 27.72
CA ALA A 9 14.15 1.91 28.91
C ALA A 9 13.20 3.10 28.88
N ALA A 10 12.33 3.18 29.89
CA ALA A 10 11.40 4.28 30.02
C ALA A 10 12.20 5.58 29.87
N THR A 11 12.05 6.27 28.74
CA THR A 11 12.81 7.46 28.41
C THR A 11 12.52 8.46 29.53
N ALA A 12 13.54 8.93 30.24
CA ALA A 12 13.35 9.84 31.35
C ALA A 12 12.60 11.06 30.86
N VAL A 13 11.46 11.36 31.46
CA VAL A 13 10.64 12.52 31.11
C VAL A 13 11.37 13.79 31.48
N ALA A 14 11.56 14.72 30.54
CA ALA A 14 12.26 15.97 30.77
C ALA A 14 11.44 16.90 31.70
N TYR A 15 10.11 16.83 31.60
CA TYR A 15 9.15 17.56 32.45
C TYR A 15 7.76 16.91 32.37
N ALA A 16 6.98 17.07 33.47
CA ALA A 16 5.64 16.48 33.52
C ALA A 16 4.63 17.30 32.71
N VAL A 17 3.88 16.61 31.82
CA VAL A 17 2.80 17.20 31.03
C VAL A 17 1.49 16.49 31.39
N PRO A 18 0.37 17.24 31.63
CA PRO A 18 -0.93 16.61 31.83
C PRO A 18 -1.30 15.69 30.69
N THR A 19 -1.75 14.47 30.99
CA THR A 19 -2.02 13.42 30.00
C THR A 19 -2.96 13.89 28.89
N ALA A 20 -4.03 14.61 29.24
CA ALA A 20 -4.98 15.14 28.26
C ALA A 20 -4.32 16.13 27.29
N LEU A 21 -3.44 17.01 27.78
CA LEU A 21 -2.72 17.97 26.97
C LEU A 21 -1.75 17.25 26.01
N GLY A 22 -0.98 16.29 26.52
CA GLY A 22 -0.07 15.50 25.69
C GLY A 22 -0.78 14.76 24.56
N ILE A 23 -1.94 14.14 24.85
CA ILE A 23 -2.76 13.50 23.82
C ILE A 23 -3.27 14.51 22.79
N ILE A 24 -3.73 15.69 23.20
CA ILE A 24 -4.16 16.74 22.29
C ILE A 24 -3.00 17.17 21.38
N VAL A 25 -1.80 17.32 21.92
CA VAL A 25 -0.61 17.67 21.12
C VAL A 25 -0.27 16.59 20.11
N ILE A 26 -0.30 15.30 20.49
CA ILE A 26 -0.07 14.18 19.57
C ILE A 26 -1.06 14.26 18.41
N LEU A 27 -2.35 14.37 18.70
CA LEU A 27 -3.41 14.44 17.69
C LEU A 27 -3.27 15.69 16.79
N ALA A 28 -2.99 16.85 17.38
CA ALA A 28 -2.81 18.09 16.65
C ALA A 28 -1.58 18.03 15.73
N ALA A 29 -0.44 17.52 16.23
CA ALA A 29 0.78 17.37 15.44
C ALA A 29 0.56 16.47 14.22
N VAL A 30 -0.17 15.37 14.40
CA VAL A 30 -0.53 14.45 13.29
C VAL A 30 -1.47 15.13 12.29
N LEU A 31 -2.50 15.84 12.74
CA LEU A 31 -3.41 16.56 11.84
C LEU A 31 -2.68 17.66 11.05
N VAL A 32 -1.77 18.40 11.70
CA VAL A 32 -0.94 19.40 11.03
C VAL A 32 0.01 18.75 10.02
N LEU A 33 0.63 17.62 10.38
CA LEU A 33 1.45 16.82 9.47
C LEU A 33 0.65 16.43 8.22
N MET A 34 -0.54 15.85 8.41
CA MET A 34 -1.41 15.43 7.32
C MET A 34 -1.78 16.61 6.42
N TYR A 35 -2.11 17.76 7.00
CA TYR A 35 -2.39 18.99 6.26
C TYR A 35 -1.17 19.51 5.50
N ALA A 36 0.01 19.48 6.10
CA ALA A 36 1.26 19.93 5.47
C ALA A 36 1.60 19.03 4.26
N VAL A 37 1.52 17.71 4.40
CA VAL A 37 1.74 16.76 3.30
C VAL A 37 0.69 16.94 2.20
N TYR A 38 -0.59 17.16 2.55
CA TYR A 38 -1.63 17.50 1.59
C TYR A 38 -1.33 18.76 0.78
N LYS A 39 -0.67 19.75 1.40
CA LYS A 39 -0.19 20.98 0.73
C LYS A 39 1.11 20.79 -0.05
N GLY A 40 1.66 19.59 -0.10
CA GLY A 40 2.87 19.25 -0.86
C GLY A 40 4.17 19.39 -0.06
N ALA A 41 4.11 19.48 1.27
CA ALA A 41 5.32 19.47 2.09
C ALA A 41 6.05 18.12 1.95
N ASN A 42 7.38 18.16 2.04
CA ASN A 42 8.18 16.94 2.07
C ASN A 42 7.87 16.14 3.34
N SER A 43 7.46 14.88 3.18
CA SER A 43 7.01 14.05 4.31
C SER A 43 8.13 13.72 5.29
N ILE A 44 9.40 13.62 4.86
CA ILE A 44 10.52 13.40 5.78
C ILE A 44 10.63 14.57 6.74
N LEU A 45 10.65 15.79 6.19
CA LEU A 45 10.70 17.01 7.00
C LEU A 45 9.46 17.14 7.89
N ALA A 46 8.29 16.90 7.33
CA ALA A 46 7.03 17.05 8.06
C ALA A 46 6.91 16.05 9.23
N CYS A 47 7.31 14.78 9.04
CA CYS A 47 7.36 13.79 10.12
C CYS A 47 8.40 14.15 11.19
N THR A 48 9.57 14.65 10.79
CA THR A 48 10.62 15.08 11.73
C THR A 48 10.13 16.25 12.59
N LEU A 49 9.52 17.27 11.98
CA LEU A 49 8.96 18.39 12.70
C LEU A 49 7.81 17.98 13.63
N ALA A 50 6.93 17.11 13.17
CA ALA A 50 5.86 16.56 14.00
C ALA A 50 6.42 15.79 15.20
N SER A 51 7.48 15.00 15.03
CA SER A 51 8.18 14.30 16.11
C SER A 51 8.74 15.30 17.16
N MET A 52 9.37 16.39 16.71
CA MET A 52 9.86 17.44 17.61
C MET A 52 8.72 18.11 18.40
N VAL A 53 7.62 18.44 17.74
CA VAL A 53 6.43 19.04 18.39
C VAL A 53 5.85 18.07 19.43
N ILE A 54 5.79 16.77 19.11
CA ILE A 54 5.33 15.74 20.05
C ILE A 54 6.26 15.68 21.26
N CYS A 55 7.59 15.66 21.08
CA CYS A 55 8.54 15.65 22.19
C CYS A 55 8.31 16.85 23.13
N ILE A 56 8.20 18.06 22.58
CA ILE A 56 7.97 19.28 23.37
C ILE A 56 6.62 19.19 24.11
N GLY A 57 5.57 18.77 23.43
CA GLY A 57 4.21 18.77 24.02
C GLY A 57 3.88 17.59 24.93
N THR A 58 4.73 16.55 24.96
CA THR A 58 4.56 15.36 25.80
C THR A 58 5.59 15.23 26.91
N GLY A 59 6.61 16.11 26.93
CA GLY A 59 7.67 16.10 27.92
C GLY A 59 8.79 15.10 27.64
N LEU A 60 8.89 14.56 26.41
CA LEU A 60 10.04 13.76 26.02
C LEU A 60 11.29 14.64 25.84
N PRO A 61 12.49 14.14 26.22
CA PRO A 61 13.74 14.83 26.00
C PRO A 61 14.04 14.90 24.50
N ILE A 62 13.92 16.10 23.92
CA ILE A 62 13.98 16.28 22.46
C ILE A 62 15.33 15.85 21.87
N VAL A 63 16.45 16.21 22.51
CA VAL A 63 17.80 15.89 22.01
C VAL A 63 18.00 14.37 22.01
N ASP A 64 17.76 13.72 23.15
CA ASP A 64 17.91 12.27 23.27
C ASP A 64 16.99 11.51 22.29
N THR A 65 15.73 11.96 22.16
CA THR A 65 14.78 11.36 21.21
C THR A 65 15.27 11.49 19.76
N MET A 66 15.78 12.66 19.36
CA MET A 66 16.25 12.89 17.99
C MET A 66 17.60 12.21 17.70
N GLU A 67 18.43 12.01 18.71
CA GLU A 67 19.74 11.35 18.54
C GLU A 67 19.70 9.84 18.74
N THR A 68 18.69 9.29 19.43
CA THR A 68 18.60 7.86 19.72
C THR A 68 17.37 7.21 19.12
N ILE A 69 16.15 7.63 19.50
CA ILE A 69 14.91 6.96 19.05
C ILE A 69 14.72 7.08 17.54
N VAL A 70 14.86 8.29 17.01
CA VAL A 70 14.64 8.54 15.57
C VAL A 70 15.67 7.80 14.71
N PRO A 71 17.00 7.89 14.92
CA PRO A 71 17.98 7.16 14.13
C PRO A 71 17.83 5.64 14.25
N ASN A 72 17.56 5.12 15.45
CA ASN A 72 17.36 3.69 15.67
C ASN A 72 16.11 3.18 14.93
N ALA A 73 15.04 3.98 14.87
CA ALA A 73 13.84 3.67 14.11
C ALA A 73 14.15 3.58 12.60
N TYR A 74 14.89 4.54 12.06
CA TYR A 74 15.36 4.48 10.67
C TYR A 74 16.22 3.25 10.40
N ALA A 75 17.20 2.97 11.26
CA ALA A 75 18.08 1.82 11.12
C ALA A 75 17.30 0.50 11.12
N THR A 76 16.34 0.36 12.03
CA THR A 76 15.46 -0.81 12.12
C THR A 76 14.65 -1.00 10.85
N GLN A 77 14.02 0.07 10.34
CA GLN A 77 13.23 0.05 9.13
C GLN A 77 14.07 -0.35 7.91
N ILE A 78 15.26 0.23 7.76
CA ILE A 78 16.19 -0.09 6.67
C ILE A 78 16.63 -1.56 6.77
N GLN A 79 17.08 -2.00 7.93
CA GLN A 79 17.57 -3.37 8.14
C GLN A 79 16.53 -4.44 7.73
N MET A 80 15.26 -4.18 8.00
CA MET A 80 14.21 -5.17 7.80
C MET A 80 13.60 -5.14 6.40
N MET A 81 13.60 -3.98 5.73
CA MET A 81 12.83 -3.77 4.52
C MET A 81 13.67 -3.47 3.28
N PHE A 82 14.92 -3.00 3.43
CA PHE A 82 15.72 -2.49 2.32
C PHE A 82 15.80 -3.45 1.13
N MET A 83 16.20 -4.71 1.36
CA MET A 83 16.39 -5.67 0.28
C MET A 83 15.07 -6.04 -0.42
N LYS A 84 13.98 -6.14 0.33
CA LYS A 84 12.66 -6.42 -0.23
C LYS A 84 12.20 -5.29 -1.17
N PHE A 85 12.29 -4.05 -0.70
CA PHE A 85 11.93 -2.88 -1.50
C PHE A 85 12.84 -2.66 -2.69
N LEU A 86 14.14 -2.83 -2.49
CA LEU A 86 15.14 -2.72 -3.58
C LEU A 86 14.77 -3.65 -4.73
N CYS A 87 14.51 -4.91 -4.44
CA CYS A 87 14.14 -5.89 -5.45
C CYS A 87 12.80 -5.57 -6.12
N CYS A 88 11.77 -5.21 -5.35
CA CYS A 88 10.46 -4.84 -5.89
C CYS A 88 10.55 -3.62 -6.82
N ILE A 89 11.25 -2.57 -6.40
CA ILE A 89 11.36 -1.33 -7.16
C ILE A 89 12.20 -1.54 -8.43
N ILE A 90 13.33 -2.26 -8.35
CA ILE A 90 14.13 -2.61 -9.54
C ILE A 90 13.28 -3.41 -10.54
N LEU A 91 12.54 -4.41 -10.09
CA LEU A 91 11.66 -5.18 -10.96
C LEU A 91 10.64 -4.28 -11.64
N GLY A 92 9.99 -3.40 -10.89
CA GLY A 92 9.03 -2.44 -11.42
C GLY A 92 9.65 -1.48 -12.45
N GLN A 93 10.87 -0.98 -12.22
CA GLN A 93 11.59 -0.15 -13.18
C GLN A 93 11.91 -0.93 -14.47
N LEU A 94 12.28 -2.22 -14.38
CA LEU A 94 12.48 -3.08 -15.54
C LEU A 94 11.20 -3.24 -16.37
N TYR A 95 10.05 -3.42 -15.73
CA TYR A 95 8.75 -3.50 -16.39
C TYR A 95 8.39 -2.20 -17.10
N GLN A 96 8.61 -1.07 -16.44
CA GLN A 96 8.34 0.25 -17.01
C GLN A 96 9.27 0.56 -18.20
N ALA A 97 10.57 0.43 -18.01
CA ALA A 97 11.57 0.76 -19.04
C ALA A 97 11.49 -0.14 -20.28
N SER A 98 11.14 -1.41 -20.09
CA SER A 98 11.01 -2.37 -21.20
C SER A 98 9.70 -2.22 -21.98
N GLY A 99 8.67 -1.59 -21.41
CA GLY A 99 7.30 -1.62 -21.92
C GLY A 99 6.56 -2.93 -21.62
N ALA A 100 7.13 -3.83 -20.82
CA ALA A 100 6.49 -5.09 -20.46
C ALA A 100 5.17 -4.87 -19.69
N ALA A 101 5.08 -3.80 -18.88
CA ALA A 101 3.85 -3.42 -18.20
C ALA A 101 2.70 -3.14 -19.18
N LEU A 102 2.98 -2.41 -20.26
CA LEU A 102 2.02 -2.13 -21.32
C LEU A 102 1.59 -3.42 -22.03
N SER A 103 2.54 -4.30 -22.34
CA SER A 103 2.25 -5.57 -23.01
C SER A 103 1.36 -6.47 -22.17
N VAL A 104 1.55 -6.53 -20.83
CA VAL A 104 0.64 -7.25 -19.92
C VAL A 104 -0.75 -6.63 -19.95
N ALA A 105 -0.84 -5.31 -19.89
CA ALA A 105 -2.13 -4.62 -19.92
C ALA A 105 -2.90 -4.88 -21.21
N HIS A 106 -2.24 -4.82 -22.38
CA HIS A 106 -2.85 -5.15 -23.67
C HIS A 106 -3.33 -6.61 -23.75
N LEU A 107 -2.58 -7.54 -23.16
CA LEU A 107 -3.02 -8.94 -23.11
C LEU A 107 -4.29 -9.10 -22.28
N VAL A 108 -4.32 -8.51 -21.09
CA VAL A 108 -5.51 -8.54 -20.21
C VAL A 108 -6.70 -7.87 -20.90
N GLU A 109 -6.50 -6.73 -21.56
CA GLU A 109 -7.52 -6.06 -22.35
C GLU A 109 -8.07 -6.96 -23.46
N LYS A 110 -7.21 -7.55 -24.28
CA LYS A 110 -7.59 -8.44 -25.37
C LYS A 110 -8.41 -9.63 -24.89
N VAL A 111 -8.05 -10.21 -23.74
CA VAL A 111 -8.74 -11.37 -23.16
C VAL A 111 -10.09 -10.97 -22.56
N VAL A 112 -10.14 -9.86 -21.82
CA VAL A 112 -11.32 -9.45 -21.03
C VAL A 112 -12.33 -8.69 -21.88
N VAL A 113 -11.89 -7.70 -22.66
CA VAL A 113 -12.79 -6.83 -23.45
C VAL A 113 -13.30 -7.55 -24.69
N GLY A 114 -12.42 -8.15 -25.47
CA GLY A 114 -12.75 -8.91 -26.67
C GLY A 114 -13.62 -8.12 -27.65
N LYS A 115 -14.65 -8.78 -28.22
CA LYS A 115 -15.58 -8.19 -29.20
C LYS A 115 -16.85 -7.56 -28.57
N SER A 116 -16.84 -7.22 -27.30
CA SER A 116 -18.02 -6.67 -26.62
C SER A 116 -18.39 -5.25 -27.13
N THR A 117 -19.67 -4.87 -27.04
CA THR A 117 -20.20 -3.58 -27.47
C THR A 117 -21.07 -2.93 -26.39
N GLY A 118 -21.33 -1.61 -26.50
CA GLY A 118 -22.22 -0.85 -25.61
C GLY A 118 -21.76 -0.88 -24.15
N THR A 119 -22.71 -0.86 -23.20
CA THR A 119 -22.47 -0.85 -21.76
C THR A 119 -21.63 -2.07 -21.30
N ALA A 120 -21.77 -3.21 -21.97
CA ALA A 120 -20.99 -4.40 -21.66
C ALA A 120 -19.50 -4.19 -21.98
N ARG A 121 -19.16 -3.49 -23.06
CA ARG A 121 -17.79 -3.10 -23.39
C ARG A 121 -17.22 -2.15 -22.33
N LYS A 122 -17.96 -1.11 -21.97
CA LYS A 122 -17.58 -0.16 -20.89
C LYS A 122 -17.26 -0.90 -19.58
N THR A 123 -18.15 -1.79 -19.15
CA THR A 123 -17.97 -2.60 -17.95
C THR A 123 -16.71 -3.45 -18.00
N ARG A 124 -16.44 -4.10 -19.15
CA ARG A 124 -15.26 -4.94 -19.31
C ARG A 124 -13.96 -4.15 -19.25
N TYR A 125 -13.89 -2.91 -19.77
CA TYR A 125 -12.73 -2.03 -19.61
C TYR A 125 -12.45 -1.73 -18.14
N VAL A 126 -13.50 -1.41 -17.36
CA VAL A 126 -13.32 -1.13 -15.94
C VAL A 126 -12.88 -2.38 -15.18
N LEU A 127 -13.47 -3.55 -15.45
CA LEU A 127 -13.05 -4.82 -14.85
C LEU A 127 -11.62 -5.20 -15.25
N CYS A 128 -11.24 -4.92 -16.51
CA CYS A 128 -9.88 -5.13 -17.00
C CYS A 128 -8.87 -4.33 -16.19
N MET A 129 -9.13 -3.05 -15.95
CA MET A 129 -8.24 -2.20 -15.17
C MET A 129 -8.15 -2.62 -13.70
N LEU A 130 -9.25 -3.07 -13.10
CA LEU A 130 -9.24 -3.70 -11.77
C LEU A 130 -8.31 -4.92 -11.75
N GLY A 131 -8.44 -5.80 -12.77
CA GLY A 131 -7.60 -6.98 -12.95
C GLY A 131 -6.12 -6.64 -13.18
N ILE A 132 -5.83 -5.60 -13.97
CA ILE A 132 -4.46 -5.10 -14.17
C ILE A 132 -3.87 -4.65 -12.84
N GLY A 133 -4.58 -3.82 -12.07
CA GLY A 133 -4.15 -3.39 -10.74
C GLY A 133 -3.85 -4.59 -9.82
N LEU A 134 -4.72 -5.59 -9.81
CA LEU A 134 -4.53 -6.82 -9.03
C LEU A 134 -3.28 -7.59 -9.47
N VAL A 135 -3.09 -7.81 -10.77
CA VAL A 135 -1.94 -8.57 -11.32
C VAL A 135 -0.62 -7.87 -10.98
N PHE A 136 -0.55 -6.54 -11.16
CA PHE A 136 0.66 -5.79 -10.84
C PHE A 136 0.92 -5.74 -9.33
N GLY A 137 -0.12 -5.60 -8.52
CA GLY A 137 -0.01 -5.71 -7.07
C GLY A 137 0.51 -7.08 -6.63
N ILE A 138 0.02 -8.18 -7.20
CA ILE A 138 0.55 -9.53 -6.95
C ILE A 138 2.04 -9.62 -7.32
N GLY A 139 2.45 -8.92 -8.36
CA GLY A 139 3.87 -8.81 -8.77
C GLY A 139 4.72 -7.93 -7.85
N GLY A 140 4.15 -7.34 -6.81
CA GLY A 140 4.87 -6.51 -5.83
C GLY A 140 5.09 -5.06 -6.27
N PHE A 141 4.30 -4.56 -7.22
CA PHE A 141 4.38 -3.16 -7.63
C PHE A 141 3.84 -2.28 -6.50
N ASP A 142 4.70 -1.40 -6.01
CA ASP A 142 4.27 -0.34 -5.11
C ASP A 142 3.23 0.57 -5.77
N THR A 143 2.31 1.11 -4.98
CA THR A 143 1.19 1.93 -5.49
C THR A 143 1.66 3.14 -6.30
N PHE A 144 2.73 3.83 -5.88
CA PHE A 144 3.26 4.97 -6.63
C PHE A 144 3.81 4.56 -8.00
N LEU A 145 4.57 3.46 -8.04
CA LEU A 145 5.10 2.95 -9.31
C LEU A 145 3.96 2.51 -10.24
N ALA A 146 2.97 1.80 -9.70
CA ALA A 146 1.79 1.36 -10.43
C ALA A 146 1.00 2.55 -11.01
N VAL A 147 0.81 3.61 -10.24
CA VAL A 147 0.12 4.83 -10.69
C VAL A 147 0.81 5.45 -11.91
N PHE A 148 2.10 5.72 -11.82
CA PHE A 148 2.83 6.34 -12.92
C PHE A 148 2.97 5.44 -14.15
N THR A 149 2.96 4.12 -13.97
CA THR A 149 3.07 3.15 -15.06
C THR A 149 1.73 2.85 -15.72
N LEU A 150 0.67 2.69 -14.92
CA LEU A 150 -0.62 2.15 -15.38
C LEU A 150 -1.68 3.21 -15.65
N ILE A 151 -1.58 4.43 -15.08
CA ILE A 151 -2.54 5.50 -15.40
C ILE A 151 -2.50 5.88 -16.88
N PRO A 152 -1.34 6.07 -17.55
CA PRO A 152 -1.31 6.33 -18.98
C PRO A 152 -2.00 5.23 -19.81
N VAL A 153 -1.79 3.97 -19.44
CA VAL A 153 -2.46 2.82 -20.07
C VAL A 153 -3.97 2.88 -19.83
N GLY A 154 -4.38 3.12 -18.58
CA GLY A 154 -5.78 3.24 -18.19
C GLY A 154 -6.50 4.40 -18.90
N LEU A 155 -5.85 5.54 -19.09
CA LEU A 155 -6.41 6.65 -19.84
C LEU A 155 -6.69 6.28 -21.29
N ASN A 156 -5.80 5.55 -21.99
CA ASN A 156 -6.05 5.02 -23.32
C ASN A 156 -7.26 4.08 -23.33
N MET A 157 -7.31 3.14 -22.39
CA MET A 157 -8.44 2.21 -22.26
C MET A 157 -9.76 2.94 -21.99
N TRP A 158 -9.74 4.02 -21.19
CA TRP A 158 -10.92 4.82 -20.88
C TRP A 158 -11.43 5.60 -22.08
N ARG A 159 -10.52 6.16 -22.89
CA ARG A 159 -10.88 6.80 -24.16
C ARG A 159 -11.51 5.80 -25.11
N ASP A 160 -10.90 4.63 -25.32
CA ASP A 160 -11.39 3.61 -26.22
C ASP A 160 -12.70 2.96 -25.74
N GLY A 161 -12.91 2.96 -24.42
CA GLY A 161 -14.14 2.51 -23.77
C GLY A 161 -15.21 3.58 -23.64
N ASP A 162 -14.93 4.83 -24.02
CA ASP A 162 -15.82 6.00 -23.84
C ASP A 162 -16.31 6.13 -22.39
N LEU A 163 -15.35 6.13 -21.44
CA LEU A 163 -15.58 6.15 -19.99
C LEU A 163 -15.16 7.49 -19.37
N PRO A 164 -15.91 8.04 -18.40
CA PRO A 164 -15.49 9.24 -17.67
C PRO A 164 -14.29 8.94 -16.79
N ARG A 165 -13.27 9.81 -16.82
CA ARG A 165 -11.98 9.64 -16.07
C ARG A 165 -12.18 9.43 -14.59
N ALA A 166 -13.26 9.93 -14.00
CA ALA A 166 -13.53 9.83 -12.56
C ALA A 166 -13.53 8.40 -11.99
N LEU A 167 -13.75 7.38 -12.84
CA LEU A 167 -13.72 5.96 -12.42
C LEU A 167 -12.32 5.36 -12.40
N LEU A 168 -11.38 5.87 -13.19
CA LEU A 168 -10.06 5.26 -13.38
C LEU A 168 -9.25 5.16 -12.08
N PRO A 169 -9.12 6.23 -11.26
CA PRO A 169 -8.38 6.18 -10.00
C PRO A 169 -8.87 5.08 -9.05
N GLY A 170 -10.17 5.05 -8.80
CA GLY A 170 -10.75 4.05 -7.88
C GLY A 170 -10.59 2.63 -8.41
N THR A 171 -10.74 2.43 -9.71
CA THR A 171 -10.63 1.10 -10.31
C THR A 171 -9.21 0.54 -10.20
N LEU A 172 -8.19 1.34 -10.53
CA LEU A 172 -6.79 0.93 -10.39
C LEU A 172 -6.42 0.67 -8.93
N MET A 173 -6.76 1.61 -8.05
CA MET A 173 -6.46 1.49 -6.63
C MET A 173 -7.21 0.33 -5.96
N GLY A 174 -8.42 0.01 -6.40
CA GLY A 174 -9.18 -1.16 -5.92
C GLY A 174 -8.43 -2.47 -6.18
N GLY A 175 -7.92 -2.66 -7.40
CA GLY A 175 -7.10 -3.83 -7.74
C GLY A 175 -5.81 -3.93 -6.92
N LEU A 176 -5.11 -2.80 -6.74
CA LEU A 176 -3.89 -2.73 -5.92
C LEU A 176 -4.19 -2.99 -4.43
N SER A 177 -5.29 -2.44 -3.91
CA SER A 177 -5.73 -2.65 -2.53
C SER A 177 -6.10 -4.11 -2.26
N ALA A 178 -6.81 -4.76 -3.19
CA ALA A 178 -7.10 -6.18 -3.10
C ALA A 178 -5.82 -7.02 -3.10
N ALA A 179 -4.83 -6.68 -3.93
CA ALA A 179 -3.52 -7.31 -3.92
C ALA A 179 -2.77 -7.08 -2.61
N ALA A 180 -2.86 -5.89 -2.00
CA ALA A 180 -2.19 -5.58 -0.73
C ALA A 180 -2.71 -6.43 0.43
N CYS A 181 -4.01 -6.76 0.41
CA CYS A 181 -4.63 -7.61 1.42
C CYS A 181 -4.49 -9.12 1.11
N LEU A 182 -4.09 -9.49 -0.12
CA LEU A 182 -3.99 -10.88 -0.56
C LEU A 182 -2.81 -11.58 0.13
N PRO A 183 -3.03 -12.73 0.80
CA PRO A 183 -1.96 -13.50 1.40
C PRO A 183 -0.88 -13.90 0.39
N GLY A 184 0.38 -13.75 0.77
CA GLY A 184 1.55 -14.16 -0.03
C GLY A 184 2.06 -13.11 -1.01
N THR A 185 1.40 -11.96 -1.18
CA THR A 185 1.92 -10.90 -2.05
C THR A 185 3.09 -10.18 -1.39
N PRO A 186 4.09 -9.76 -2.19
CA PRO A 186 5.23 -9.00 -1.70
C PRO A 186 4.88 -7.51 -1.53
N LEU A 187 3.65 -7.21 -1.11
CA LEU A 187 3.22 -5.86 -0.82
C LEU A 187 3.37 -5.50 0.65
N PHE A 188 3.39 -4.20 0.87
CA PHE A 188 3.76 -3.58 2.13
C PHE A 188 3.01 -4.14 3.34
N ALA A 189 1.69 -4.30 3.28
CA ALA A 189 0.89 -4.79 4.40
C ALA A 189 1.32 -6.19 4.86
N ASN A 190 1.61 -7.11 3.93
CA ASN A 190 2.10 -8.44 4.27
C ASN A 190 3.55 -8.43 4.78
N MET A 191 4.41 -7.58 4.21
CA MET A 191 5.80 -7.47 4.67
C MET A 191 5.90 -6.90 6.08
N MET A 192 5.09 -5.89 6.40
CA MET A 192 5.01 -5.32 7.74
C MET A 192 4.42 -6.30 8.75
N GLY A 193 3.38 -7.04 8.36
CA GLY A 193 2.83 -8.10 9.21
C GLY A 193 3.86 -9.18 9.54
N GLN A 194 4.66 -9.59 8.57
CA GLN A 194 5.79 -10.51 8.81
C GLN A 194 6.80 -9.92 9.81
N MET A 195 7.12 -8.64 9.67
CA MET A 195 8.06 -7.94 10.53
C MET A 195 7.57 -7.85 11.98
N PHE A 196 6.34 -7.36 12.18
CA PHE A 196 5.84 -7.04 13.52
C PHE A 196 5.34 -8.25 14.30
N PHE A 197 4.86 -9.28 13.61
CA PHE A 197 4.24 -10.44 14.27
C PHE A 197 5.06 -11.72 14.14
N GLY A 198 6.24 -11.67 13.49
CA GLY A 198 7.12 -12.85 13.32
C GLY A 198 6.50 -13.97 12.49
N THR A 199 5.53 -13.65 11.65
CA THR A 199 4.77 -14.58 10.82
C THR A 199 5.35 -14.66 9.40
N ASN A 200 4.71 -15.40 8.51
CA ASN A 200 5.01 -15.37 7.08
C ASN A 200 3.99 -14.51 6.32
N THR A 201 4.25 -14.18 5.07
CA THR A 201 3.35 -13.37 4.24
C THR A 201 2.00 -14.07 3.96
N THR A 202 1.93 -15.39 4.11
CA THR A 202 0.72 -16.20 3.92
C THR A 202 -0.06 -16.43 5.22
N ALA A 203 0.32 -15.80 6.33
CA ALA A 203 -0.33 -15.94 7.62
C ALA A 203 -1.86 -15.79 7.53
N ALA A 204 -2.61 -16.66 8.21
CA ALA A 204 -4.06 -16.75 8.19
C ALA A 204 -4.62 -16.67 6.75
N ARG A 205 -4.10 -17.53 5.87
CA ARG A 205 -4.38 -17.50 4.43
C ARG A 205 -5.85 -17.67 4.08
N ILE A 206 -6.58 -18.57 4.76
CA ILE A 206 -7.99 -18.83 4.43
C ILE A 206 -8.87 -17.61 4.71
N PRO A 207 -8.86 -17.01 5.93
CA PRO A 207 -9.55 -15.74 6.16
C PRO A 207 -9.12 -14.63 5.18
N GLY A 208 -7.83 -14.55 4.86
CA GLY A 208 -7.30 -13.56 3.92
C GLY A 208 -7.87 -13.73 2.51
N TYR A 209 -7.89 -14.94 1.95
CA TYR A 209 -8.47 -15.19 0.63
C TYR A 209 -9.99 -14.91 0.60
N VAL A 210 -10.72 -15.28 1.64
CA VAL A 210 -12.15 -14.95 1.77
C VAL A 210 -12.34 -13.43 1.81
N GLY A 211 -11.55 -12.72 2.59
CA GLY A 211 -11.60 -11.25 2.66
C GLY A 211 -11.37 -10.59 1.29
N VAL A 212 -10.35 -11.01 0.57
CA VAL A 212 -10.06 -10.48 -0.78
C VAL A 212 -11.16 -10.85 -1.78
N ALA A 213 -11.72 -12.06 -1.71
CA ALA A 213 -12.84 -12.45 -2.55
C ALA A 213 -14.07 -11.55 -2.32
N ILE A 214 -14.33 -11.16 -1.07
CA ILE A 214 -15.39 -10.22 -0.70
C ILE A 214 -15.09 -8.82 -1.27
N MET A 215 -13.84 -8.32 -1.13
CA MET A 215 -13.45 -7.04 -1.71
C MET A 215 -13.74 -7.01 -3.21
N LEU A 216 -13.23 -8.00 -3.94
CA LEU A 216 -13.42 -8.09 -5.39
C LEU A 216 -14.90 -8.25 -5.77
N ALA A 217 -15.69 -8.99 -5.00
CA ALA A 217 -17.13 -9.11 -5.23
C ALA A 217 -17.85 -7.77 -5.08
N ILE A 218 -17.52 -7.00 -4.03
CA ILE A 218 -18.05 -5.65 -3.82
C ILE A 218 -17.64 -4.72 -4.96
N ASP A 219 -16.37 -4.77 -5.38
CA ASP A 219 -15.84 -3.95 -6.48
C ASP A 219 -16.55 -4.26 -7.80
N VAL A 220 -16.75 -5.55 -8.11
CA VAL A 220 -17.48 -5.97 -9.31
C VAL A 220 -18.93 -5.47 -9.26
N VAL A 221 -19.64 -5.64 -8.14
CA VAL A 221 -21.01 -5.16 -7.97
C VAL A 221 -21.08 -3.64 -8.13
N TYR A 222 -20.15 -2.91 -7.51
CA TYR A 222 -20.05 -1.47 -7.64
C TYR A 222 -19.80 -1.04 -9.09
N ILE A 223 -18.85 -1.67 -9.79
CA ILE A 223 -18.52 -1.40 -11.19
C ILE A 223 -19.74 -1.62 -12.09
N LEU A 224 -20.43 -2.75 -11.92
CA LEU A 224 -21.65 -3.05 -12.67
C LEU A 224 -22.73 -1.96 -12.48
N HIS A 225 -22.87 -1.47 -11.25
CA HIS A 225 -23.85 -0.44 -10.93
C HIS A 225 -23.44 0.93 -11.46
N ILE A 226 -22.20 1.36 -11.22
CA ILE A 226 -21.74 2.72 -11.52
C ILE A 226 -21.60 2.95 -13.02
N VAL A 227 -21.13 1.96 -13.78
CA VAL A 227 -21.02 2.05 -15.25
C VAL A 227 -22.41 2.21 -15.86
N LYS A 228 -23.40 1.40 -15.44
CA LYS A 228 -24.79 1.56 -15.89
C LYS A 228 -25.37 2.93 -15.53
N LYS A 229 -25.06 3.43 -14.33
CA LYS A 229 -25.52 4.76 -13.88
C LYS A 229 -24.91 5.89 -14.71
N TYR A 230 -23.64 5.79 -15.06
CA TYR A 230 -22.94 6.79 -15.86
C TYR A 230 -23.41 6.76 -17.32
N ASP A 231 -23.58 5.57 -17.87
CA ASP A 231 -24.13 5.40 -19.22
C ASP A 231 -25.53 5.99 -19.35
N LYS A 232 -26.42 5.74 -18.37
CA LYS A 232 -27.76 6.36 -18.32
C LYS A 232 -27.74 7.89 -18.19
N LYS A 233 -26.68 8.46 -17.59
CA LYS A 233 -26.49 9.91 -17.45
C LYS A 233 -25.83 10.55 -18.66
N GLY A 234 -25.47 9.78 -19.67
CA GLY A 234 -24.73 10.26 -20.83
C GLY A 234 -23.32 10.76 -20.49
N LEU A 235 -22.69 10.21 -19.47
CA LEU A 235 -21.32 10.55 -19.12
C LEU A 235 -20.37 9.74 -20.00
N HIS A 236 -19.54 10.46 -20.74
CA HIS A 236 -18.60 9.96 -21.72
C HIS A 236 -17.15 10.32 -21.35
N TRP A 237 -16.23 9.99 -22.22
CA TRP A 237 -14.83 10.42 -22.10
C TRP A 237 -14.72 11.95 -22.05
N ASP A 238 -14.06 12.45 -21.04
CA ASP A 238 -13.90 13.89 -20.74
C ASP A 238 -12.42 14.33 -20.71
N GLY A 239 -11.50 13.48 -21.18
CA GLY A 239 -10.07 13.74 -21.13
C GLY A 239 -9.58 14.80 -22.09
N ASP A 240 -10.17 14.90 -23.28
CA ASP A 240 -9.76 15.84 -24.31
C ASP A 240 -10.02 17.28 -23.88
N GLU A 241 -11.18 17.53 -23.27
CA GLU A 241 -11.55 18.84 -22.72
C GLU A 241 -10.65 19.26 -21.54
N ALA A 242 -10.15 18.28 -20.79
CA ALA A 242 -9.25 18.52 -19.67
C ALA A 242 -7.77 18.64 -20.07
N GLY A 243 -7.46 18.52 -21.36
CA GLY A 243 -6.09 18.59 -21.88
C GLY A 243 -5.20 17.48 -21.33
N VAL A 244 -5.72 16.26 -21.22
CA VAL A 244 -4.94 15.09 -20.81
C VAL A 244 -3.98 14.75 -21.94
N GLU A 245 -2.67 14.81 -21.67
CA GLU A 245 -1.66 14.34 -22.62
C GLU A 245 -1.76 12.82 -22.73
N MET A 246 -2.08 12.35 -23.93
CA MET A 246 -2.24 10.93 -24.21
C MET A 246 -0.94 10.36 -24.78
N PRO A 247 -0.55 9.15 -24.39
CA PRO A 247 0.47 8.42 -25.13
C PRO A 247 0.03 8.23 -26.59
N PRO A 248 0.97 8.18 -27.55
CA PRO A 248 0.61 8.00 -28.96
C PRO A 248 -0.24 6.74 -29.12
N PRO A 249 -1.35 6.83 -29.89
CA PRO A 249 -2.21 5.67 -30.12
C PRO A 249 -1.44 4.59 -30.87
N GLY A 250 -1.55 3.33 -30.43
CA GLY A 250 -0.99 2.17 -31.11
C GLY A 250 0.50 1.92 -30.85
N GLU A 251 1.04 2.30 -29.68
CA GLU A 251 2.36 1.84 -29.29
C GLU A 251 2.40 0.31 -29.28
N LYS A 252 3.20 -0.26 -30.19
CA LYS A 252 3.32 -1.73 -30.31
C LYS A 252 3.98 -2.31 -29.06
N ASP A 253 3.55 -3.52 -28.70
CA ASP A 253 4.20 -4.28 -27.64
C ASP A 253 5.69 -4.46 -27.95
N ARG A 254 6.55 -3.93 -27.05
CA ARG A 254 8.00 -4.05 -27.16
C ARG A 254 8.50 -5.39 -26.63
N VAL A 255 7.72 -6.00 -25.75
CA VAL A 255 7.96 -7.32 -25.14
C VAL A 255 6.77 -8.20 -25.44
N ASN A 256 7.01 -9.48 -25.73
CA ASN A 256 5.92 -10.42 -25.89
C ASN A 256 5.10 -10.52 -24.59
N PRO A 257 3.77 -10.30 -24.62
CA PRO A 257 2.93 -10.31 -23.43
C PRO A 257 3.03 -11.57 -22.58
N ILE A 258 3.21 -12.73 -23.21
CA ILE A 258 3.36 -14.01 -22.48
C ILE A 258 4.68 -14.00 -21.69
N LEU A 259 5.78 -13.53 -22.30
CA LEU A 259 7.07 -13.39 -21.62
C LEU A 259 7.01 -12.39 -20.50
N ALA A 260 6.21 -11.33 -20.65
CA ALA A 260 6.03 -10.29 -19.62
C ALA A 260 5.31 -10.82 -18.36
N ILE A 261 4.48 -11.85 -18.46
CA ILE A 261 3.81 -12.46 -17.30
C ILE A 261 4.73 -13.38 -16.51
N ILE A 262 5.75 -13.97 -17.12
CA ILE A 262 6.58 -15.00 -16.48
C ILE A 262 7.18 -14.58 -15.15
N PRO A 263 7.85 -13.39 -15.00
CA PRO A 263 8.41 -13.00 -13.70
C PRO A 263 7.34 -12.77 -12.62
N LEU A 264 6.13 -12.26 -12.98
CA LEU A 264 5.02 -12.06 -12.05
C LEU A 264 4.46 -13.42 -11.58
N ALA A 265 4.25 -14.34 -12.52
CA ALA A 265 3.80 -15.69 -12.23
C ALA A 265 4.82 -16.45 -11.36
N TRP A 266 6.10 -16.28 -11.62
CA TRP A 266 7.19 -16.83 -10.80
C TRP A 266 7.07 -16.38 -9.35
N ILE A 267 6.93 -15.06 -9.09
CA ILE A 267 6.79 -14.53 -7.73
C ILE A 267 5.56 -15.13 -7.06
N PHE A 268 4.41 -15.09 -7.73
CA PHE A 268 3.17 -15.63 -7.18
C PHE A 268 3.31 -17.11 -6.80
N VAL A 269 3.80 -17.94 -7.69
CA VAL A 269 3.94 -19.39 -7.44
C VAL A 269 4.96 -19.65 -6.33
N THR A 270 6.14 -19.03 -6.38
CA THR A 270 7.22 -19.35 -5.45
C THR A 270 6.99 -18.79 -4.06
N VAL A 271 6.49 -17.56 -3.94
CA VAL A 271 6.23 -16.94 -2.64
C VAL A 271 4.91 -17.42 -2.07
N THR A 272 3.82 -17.35 -2.84
CA THR A 272 2.47 -17.61 -2.33
C THR A 272 2.14 -19.09 -2.23
N VAL A 273 2.49 -19.90 -3.25
CA VAL A 273 2.14 -21.33 -3.27
C VAL A 273 3.22 -22.19 -2.60
N LEU A 274 4.49 -21.92 -2.91
CA LEU A 274 5.61 -22.72 -2.39
C LEU A 274 6.21 -22.18 -1.10
N GLY A 275 5.83 -21.00 -0.61
CA GLY A 275 6.29 -20.40 0.65
C GLY A 275 7.80 -20.15 0.70
N LYS A 276 8.45 -19.89 -0.46
CA LYS A 276 9.90 -19.65 -0.53
C LYS A 276 10.26 -18.25 -0.05
N ASP A 277 11.54 -18.05 0.31
CA ASP A 277 12.03 -16.73 0.72
C ASP A 277 11.79 -15.68 -0.37
N MET A 278 11.15 -14.58 0.03
CA MET A 278 10.71 -13.51 -0.88
C MET A 278 11.88 -12.83 -1.58
N VAL A 279 12.96 -12.54 -0.88
CA VAL A 279 14.10 -11.80 -1.46
C VAL A 279 14.74 -12.63 -2.56
N VAL A 280 14.95 -13.94 -2.30
CA VAL A 280 15.50 -14.86 -3.30
C VAL A 280 14.58 -14.96 -4.53
N CYS A 281 13.26 -15.08 -4.31
CA CYS A 281 12.29 -15.16 -5.42
C CYS A 281 12.25 -13.89 -6.26
N LEU A 282 12.36 -12.71 -5.62
CA LEU A 282 12.43 -11.42 -6.32
C LEU A 282 13.73 -11.26 -7.11
N PHE A 283 14.88 -11.69 -6.58
CA PHE A 283 16.13 -11.71 -7.34
C PHE A 283 16.04 -12.56 -8.60
N VAL A 284 15.46 -13.76 -8.49
CA VAL A 284 15.24 -14.60 -9.68
C VAL A 284 14.29 -13.91 -10.67
N ALA A 285 13.23 -13.27 -10.18
CA ALA A 285 12.31 -12.52 -11.05
C ALA A 285 13.00 -11.36 -11.77
N ILE A 286 13.94 -10.64 -11.11
CA ILE A 286 14.75 -9.60 -11.74
C ILE A 286 15.63 -10.20 -12.85
N ILE A 287 16.31 -11.33 -12.59
CA ILE A 287 17.13 -12.02 -13.59
C ILE A 287 16.27 -12.45 -14.78
N LEU A 288 15.10 -13.05 -14.54
CA LEU A 288 14.14 -13.41 -15.60
C LEU A 288 13.72 -12.18 -16.39
N ALA A 289 13.38 -11.07 -15.74
CA ALA A 289 13.01 -9.81 -16.41
C ALA A 289 14.17 -9.28 -17.24
N CYS A 290 15.40 -9.29 -16.75
CA CYS A 290 16.58 -8.86 -17.51
C CYS A 290 16.78 -9.70 -18.78
N VAL A 291 16.58 -11.01 -18.71
CA VAL A 291 16.75 -11.91 -19.85
C VAL A 291 15.60 -11.75 -20.83
N LEU A 292 14.35 -11.81 -20.36
CA LEU A 292 13.16 -11.84 -21.21
C LEU A 292 12.85 -10.48 -21.84
N PHE A 293 13.24 -9.36 -21.19
CA PHE A 293 12.93 -8.00 -21.63
C PHE A 293 14.10 -7.31 -22.34
N CYS A 294 15.16 -8.01 -22.62
CA CYS A 294 16.41 -7.42 -23.17
C CYS A 294 16.21 -6.58 -24.43
N ASN A 295 15.29 -6.98 -25.31
CA ASN A 295 14.97 -6.26 -26.53
C ASN A 295 14.06 -5.03 -26.29
N GLY A 296 13.31 -5.02 -25.20
CA GLY A 296 12.38 -3.94 -24.85
C GLY A 296 13.04 -2.78 -24.10
N ILE A 297 14.15 -3.02 -23.40
CA ILE A 297 14.79 -2.01 -22.56
C ILE A 297 15.48 -0.97 -23.44
N LYS A 298 15.00 0.29 -23.34
CA LYS A 298 15.61 1.46 -23.97
C LYS A 298 16.33 2.28 -22.90
N ALA A 299 17.58 2.71 -23.20
CA ALA A 299 18.28 3.70 -22.40
C ALA A 299 17.80 5.10 -22.77
N GLU A 300 17.34 5.88 -21.79
CA GLU A 300 16.91 7.26 -22.02
C GLU A 300 18.09 8.20 -22.37
N THR A 301 19.31 7.84 -21.99
CA THR A 301 20.53 8.62 -22.31
C THR A 301 21.69 7.72 -22.73
N PRO A 302 22.20 7.84 -23.98
CA PRO A 302 23.21 6.92 -24.50
C PRO A 302 24.65 7.13 -23.98
N ARG A 303 24.93 8.11 -23.11
CA ARG A 303 26.31 8.63 -22.97
C ARG A 303 27.02 8.44 -21.63
N LEU A 304 26.38 7.98 -20.54
CA LEU A 304 27.00 8.07 -19.20
C LEU A 304 27.23 6.79 -18.42
N THR A 305 26.65 5.66 -18.79
CA THR A 305 26.92 4.38 -18.13
C THR A 305 26.78 3.24 -19.11
N GLY A 306 27.81 2.46 -19.25
CA GLY A 306 28.04 1.50 -20.33
C GLY A 306 27.00 0.38 -20.55
N SER A 307 25.85 0.34 -19.85
CA SER A 307 24.80 -0.62 -20.10
C SER A 307 23.41 0.00 -19.83
N LYS A 308 22.49 -0.30 -20.75
CA LYS A 308 21.06 0.07 -20.62
C LYS A 308 20.42 -0.45 -19.32
N TYR A 309 20.88 -1.58 -18.79
CA TYR A 309 20.44 -2.13 -17.51
C TYR A 309 20.95 -1.33 -16.32
N GLY A 310 22.19 -0.85 -16.37
CA GLY A 310 22.79 -0.06 -15.31
C GLY A 310 22.00 1.22 -15.00
N GLN A 311 21.45 1.87 -16.02
CA GLN A 311 20.59 3.05 -15.87
C GLN A 311 19.25 2.70 -15.22
N VAL A 312 18.58 1.65 -15.69
CA VAL A 312 17.28 1.21 -15.15
C VAL A 312 17.41 0.73 -13.71
N ILE A 313 18.41 -0.10 -13.43
CA ILE A 313 18.69 -0.59 -12.08
C ILE A 313 19.10 0.55 -11.16
N GLY A 314 19.95 1.47 -11.64
CA GLY A 314 20.36 2.66 -10.90
C GLY A 314 19.19 3.57 -10.53
N ALA A 315 18.24 3.77 -11.44
CA ALA A 315 16.99 4.49 -11.14
C ALA A 315 16.20 3.79 -10.03
N GLY A 316 16.10 2.44 -10.07
CA GLY A 316 15.48 1.65 -9.02
C GLY A 316 16.17 1.80 -7.67
N CYS A 317 17.51 1.79 -7.64
CA CYS A 317 18.29 2.02 -6.42
C CYS A 317 18.04 3.41 -5.83
N THR A 318 18.04 4.45 -6.68
CA THR A 318 17.76 5.82 -6.25
C THR A 318 16.35 5.95 -5.67
N GLN A 319 15.37 5.37 -6.36
CA GLN A 319 14.00 5.38 -5.87
C GLN A 319 13.85 4.63 -4.55
N THR A 320 14.56 3.51 -4.37
CA THR A 320 14.58 2.77 -3.11
C THR A 320 15.10 3.63 -1.97
N ALA A 321 16.19 4.36 -2.18
CA ALA A 321 16.75 5.26 -1.15
C ALA A 321 15.74 6.35 -0.74
N VAL A 322 15.04 6.94 -1.70
CA VAL A 322 13.97 7.93 -1.42
C VAL A 322 12.84 7.31 -0.63
N MET A 323 12.37 6.13 -1.03
CA MET A 323 11.27 5.43 -0.33
C MET A 323 11.68 5.01 1.07
N MET A 324 12.92 4.54 1.28
CA MET A 324 13.42 4.20 2.62
C MET A 324 13.48 5.43 3.54
N GLY A 325 13.89 6.59 3.01
CA GLY A 325 13.84 7.84 3.77
C GLY A 325 12.42 8.21 4.20
N PHE A 326 11.48 8.06 3.28
CA PHE A 326 10.06 8.33 3.51
C PHE A 326 9.47 7.43 4.60
N MET A 327 9.65 6.13 4.44
CA MET A 327 9.11 5.12 5.37
C MET A 327 9.81 5.17 6.72
N GLY A 328 11.12 5.43 6.73
CA GLY A 328 11.88 5.63 7.96
C GLY A 328 11.36 6.79 8.79
N ALA A 329 11.01 7.92 8.14
CA ALA A 329 10.44 9.08 8.84
C ALA A 329 9.09 8.77 9.50
N GLN A 330 8.22 8.04 8.79
CA GLN A 330 6.93 7.61 9.32
C GLN A 330 7.09 6.60 10.46
N PHE A 331 8.02 5.66 10.31
CA PHE A 331 8.34 4.68 11.35
C PHE A 331 8.91 5.36 12.61
N ALA A 332 9.80 6.35 12.42
CA ALA A 332 10.36 7.14 13.52
C ALA A 332 9.29 7.95 14.25
N LEU A 333 8.38 8.60 13.54
CA LEU A 333 7.25 9.31 14.15
C LEU A 333 6.41 8.38 15.03
N ALA A 334 6.09 7.18 14.55
CA ALA A 334 5.35 6.19 15.33
C ALA A 334 6.13 5.74 16.57
N GLN A 335 7.44 5.55 16.46
CA GLN A 335 8.30 5.23 17.61
C GLN A 335 8.32 6.37 18.63
N VAL A 336 8.37 7.63 18.20
CA VAL A 336 8.26 8.77 19.10
C VAL A 336 6.93 8.73 19.86
N VAL A 337 5.80 8.52 19.19
CA VAL A 337 4.48 8.41 19.83
C VAL A 337 4.43 7.25 20.84
N ILE A 338 4.96 6.07 20.49
CA ILE A 338 4.99 4.89 21.36
C ILE A 338 5.80 5.15 22.64
N ASN A 339 6.86 5.95 22.55
CA ASN A 339 7.71 6.30 23.71
C ASN A 339 7.16 7.46 24.54
N THR A 340 6.01 8.07 24.19
CA THR A 340 5.41 9.12 25.01
C THR A 340 4.79 8.57 26.29
N PRO A 341 4.85 9.29 27.42
CA PRO A 341 4.18 8.87 28.66
C PRO A 341 2.66 8.69 28.51
N GLN A 342 2.07 9.35 27.52
CA GLN A 342 0.64 9.31 27.24
C GLN A 342 0.21 8.06 26.46
N PHE A 343 1.16 7.28 25.91
CA PHE A 343 0.87 6.10 25.11
C PHE A 343 0.12 5.02 25.90
N ASP A 344 0.44 4.84 27.16
CA ASP A 344 -0.28 3.89 28.04
C ASP A 344 -1.77 4.24 28.18
N THR A 345 -2.11 5.51 28.22
CA THR A 345 -3.51 5.96 28.27
C THR A 345 -4.21 5.67 26.93
N LEU A 346 -3.55 5.93 25.81
CA LEU A 346 -4.07 5.58 24.49
C LEU A 346 -4.27 4.07 24.35
N THR A 347 -3.31 3.27 24.80
CA THR A 347 -3.42 1.81 24.85
C THR A 347 -4.62 1.38 25.67
N GLY A 348 -4.81 1.97 26.86
CA GLY A 348 -5.94 1.70 27.73
C GLY A 348 -7.31 2.00 27.12
N TRP A 349 -7.40 2.95 26.20
CA TRP A 349 -8.66 3.21 25.48
C TRP A 349 -8.98 2.09 24.47
N PHE A 350 -7.99 1.66 23.70
CA PHE A 350 -8.19 0.61 22.69
C PHE A 350 -8.48 -0.77 23.30
N THR A 351 -7.82 -1.10 24.41
CA THR A 351 -8.00 -2.39 25.08
C THR A 351 -9.32 -2.48 25.86
N LYS A 352 -9.94 -1.34 26.17
CA LYS A 352 -11.26 -1.25 26.83
C LYS A 352 -12.44 -1.22 25.86
N ILE A 353 -12.22 -1.28 24.55
CA ILE A 353 -13.31 -1.37 23.58
C ILE A 353 -14.13 -2.64 23.88
N PRO A 354 -15.45 -2.50 24.16
CA PRO A 354 -16.26 -3.65 24.53
C PRO A 354 -16.45 -4.61 23.35
N GLY A 355 -16.54 -5.89 23.64
CA GLY A 355 -16.79 -6.93 22.64
C GLY A 355 -15.61 -7.87 22.44
N ASN A 356 -15.52 -8.46 21.24
CA ASN A 356 -14.45 -9.38 20.92
C ASN A 356 -13.11 -8.62 20.78
N PRO A 357 -11.99 -9.11 21.36
CA PRO A 357 -10.67 -8.45 21.30
C PRO A 357 -10.18 -8.13 19.88
N TYR A 358 -10.58 -8.92 18.89
CA TYR A 358 -10.28 -8.67 17.48
C TYR A 358 -10.90 -7.35 16.96
N ILE A 359 -12.02 -6.89 17.53
CA ILE A 359 -12.63 -5.60 17.16
C ILE A 359 -11.74 -4.46 17.65
N GLY A 360 -11.37 -4.47 18.93
CA GLY A 360 -10.45 -3.48 19.49
C GLY A 360 -9.14 -3.42 18.74
N TYR A 361 -8.57 -4.59 18.41
CA TYR A 361 -7.37 -4.71 17.60
C TYR A 361 -7.53 -4.09 16.20
N SER A 362 -8.63 -4.37 15.50
CA SER A 362 -8.92 -3.82 14.17
C SER A 362 -9.02 -2.29 14.21
N VAL A 363 -9.70 -1.75 15.23
CA VAL A 363 -9.84 -0.30 15.44
C VAL A 363 -8.49 0.35 15.72
N ALA A 364 -7.68 -0.25 16.61
CA ALA A 364 -6.35 0.24 16.94
C ALA A 364 -5.44 0.29 15.70
N ALA A 365 -5.43 -0.76 14.88
CA ALA A 365 -4.66 -0.82 13.64
C ALA A 365 -5.11 0.24 12.61
N SER A 366 -6.43 0.40 12.43
CA SER A 366 -6.98 1.38 11.49
C SER A 366 -6.69 2.82 11.93
N LEU A 367 -6.94 3.14 13.20
CA LEU A 367 -6.70 4.48 13.73
C LEU A 367 -5.21 4.79 13.87
N GLY A 368 -4.38 3.80 14.20
CA GLY A 368 -2.93 3.97 14.18
C GLY A 368 -2.42 4.38 12.80
N GLY A 369 -2.92 3.75 11.73
CA GLY A 369 -2.64 4.14 10.35
C GLY A 369 -3.12 5.54 10.01
N PHE A 370 -4.30 5.92 10.48
CA PHE A 370 -4.83 7.27 10.32
C PHE A 370 -3.96 8.33 11.01
N PHE A 371 -3.65 8.13 12.29
CA PHE A 371 -2.90 9.11 13.08
C PHE A 371 -1.48 9.35 12.57
N ALA A 372 -0.84 8.33 12.04
CA ALA A 372 0.50 8.48 11.49
C ALA A 372 0.53 8.68 9.96
N GLY A 373 -0.63 8.69 9.30
CA GLY A 373 -0.75 8.85 7.84
C GLY A 373 -0.09 7.72 7.05
N SER A 374 0.05 6.53 7.65
CA SER A 374 0.81 5.43 7.09
C SER A 374 0.38 4.08 7.63
N SER A 375 0.22 3.10 6.74
CA SER A 375 0.00 1.70 7.10
C SER A 375 1.10 1.13 8.00
N VAL A 376 2.36 1.59 7.83
CA VAL A 376 3.50 1.18 8.67
C VAL A 376 3.25 1.50 10.12
N ALA A 377 2.97 2.75 10.37
CA ALA A 377 2.76 3.25 11.73
C ALA A 377 1.51 2.64 12.36
N GLY A 378 0.45 2.41 11.57
CA GLY A 378 -0.75 1.72 12.03
C GLY A 378 -0.46 0.30 12.52
N MET A 379 0.29 -0.46 11.73
CA MET A 379 0.64 -1.82 12.09
C MET A 379 1.61 -1.87 13.28
N GLN A 380 2.56 -0.94 13.35
CA GLN A 380 3.48 -0.79 14.45
C GLN A 380 2.76 -0.44 15.76
N MET A 381 1.87 0.54 15.74
CA MET A 381 1.07 0.90 16.92
C MET A 381 0.17 -0.24 17.38
N ALA A 382 -0.52 -0.93 16.46
CA ALA A 382 -1.33 -2.08 16.81
C ALA A 382 -0.50 -3.21 17.42
N SER A 383 0.70 -3.46 16.90
CA SER A 383 1.65 -4.44 17.44
C SER A 383 2.14 -4.03 18.84
N ALA A 384 2.47 -2.77 19.05
CA ALA A 384 2.93 -2.28 20.36
C ALA A 384 1.82 -2.34 21.42
N ILE A 385 0.56 -2.08 21.03
CA ILE A 385 -0.60 -2.11 21.96
C ILE A 385 -1.01 -3.54 22.29
N TYR A 386 -1.19 -4.38 21.28
CA TYR A 386 -1.77 -5.71 21.46
C TYR A 386 -0.75 -6.82 21.56
N GLY A 387 0.47 -6.65 21.03
CA GLY A 387 1.51 -7.68 21.09
C GLY A 387 1.77 -8.21 22.49
N PRO A 388 2.01 -7.34 23.50
CA PRO A 388 2.28 -7.79 24.89
C PRO A 388 1.12 -8.52 25.57
N ILE A 389 -0.13 -8.31 25.13
CA ILE A 389 -1.34 -8.86 25.76
C ILE A 389 -2.07 -9.87 24.87
N ALA A 390 -1.56 -10.13 23.66
CA ALA A 390 -2.23 -10.98 22.66
C ALA A 390 -2.58 -12.37 23.21
N ASP A 391 -1.61 -13.03 23.85
CA ASP A 391 -1.79 -14.37 24.43
C ASP A 391 -2.87 -14.39 25.49
N SER A 392 -2.93 -13.37 26.35
CA SER A 392 -3.96 -13.23 27.40
C SER A 392 -5.34 -13.00 26.84
N LEU A 393 -5.44 -12.44 25.65
CA LEU A 393 -6.70 -12.20 24.93
C LEU A 393 -7.07 -13.33 23.97
N GLY A 394 -6.21 -14.35 23.81
CA GLY A 394 -6.40 -15.44 22.87
C GLY A 394 -6.27 -15.02 21.39
N ILE A 395 -5.52 -13.94 21.11
CA ILE A 395 -5.29 -13.46 19.74
C ILE A 395 -3.97 -14.05 19.23
N THR A 396 -4.02 -14.80 18.13
CA THR A 396 -2.84 -15.41 17.55
C THR A 396 -2.06 -14.44 16.63
N ALA A 397 -0.75 -14.57 16.56
CA ALA A 397 0.09 -13.74 15.69
C ALA A 397 -0.33 -13.79 14.21
N PRO A 398 -0.69 -14.94 13.61
CA PRO A 398 -1.21 -14.98 12.25
C PRO A 398 -2.53 -14.22 12.07
N ALA A 399 -3.43 -14.27 13.06
CA ALA A 399 -4.68 -13.50 13.03
C ALA A 399 -4.40 -11.99 13.12
N MET A 400 -3.50 -11.57 14.02
CA MET A 400 -3.06 -10.17 14.12
C MET A 400 -2.49 -9.68 12.78
N HIS A 401 -1.59 -10.44 12.17
CA HIS A 401 -1.03 -10.10 10.85
C HIS A 401 -2.14 -9.84 9.84
N ARG A 402 -3.05 -10.80 9.69
CA ARG A 402 -4.08 -10.73 8.64
C ARG A 402 -5.07 -9.60 8.86
N ILE A 403 -5.58 -9.46 10.06
CA ILE A 403 -6.51 -8.39 10.41
C ILE A 403 -5.83 -7.02 10.24
N ALA A 404 -4.58 -6.87 10.69
CA ALA A 404 -3.84 -5.62 10.51
C ALA A 404 -3.65 -5.27 9.03
N ALA A 405 -3.33 -6.25 8.17
CA ALA A 405 -3.16 -6.00 6.75
C ALA A 405 -4.40 -5.37 6.09
N PHE A 406 -5.60 -5.79 6.50
CA PHE A 406 -6.85 -5.14 6.07
C PHE A 406 -7.06 -3.81 6.79
N ALA A 407 -6.94 -3.78 8.11
CA ALA A 407 -7.27 -2.62 8.94
C ALA A 407 -6.43 -1.38 8.60
N VAL A 408 -5.11 -1.52 8.41
CA VAL A 408 -4.25 -0.38 8.05
C VAL A 408 -4.52 0.14 6.64
N SER A 409 -4.99 -0.73 5.74
CA SER A 409 -5.31 -0.34 4.36
C SER A 409 -6.57 0.53 4.26
N ILE A 410 -7.46 0.53 5.25
CA ILE A 410 -8.71 1.31 5.25
C ILE A 410 -8.41 2.80 5.26
N LEU A 411 -7.63 3.26 6.22
CA LEU A 411 -7.37 4.70 6.42
C LEU A 411 -6.07 5.18 5.76
N ASP A 412 -5.34 4.30 5.08
CA ASP A 412 -4.20 4.66 4.25
C ASP A 412 -4.61 5.25 2.89
N THR A 413 -5.87 5.09 2.48
CA THR A 413 -6.39 5.61 1.20
C THR A 413 -7.34 6.81 1.35
N ILE A 414 -7.15 7.61 2.39
CA ILE A 414 -7.89 8.85 2.61
C ILE A 414 -7.40 9.97 1.67
N PRO A 415 -8.20 11.06 1.45
CA PRO A 415 -7.92 12.09 0.45
C PRO A 415 -6.58 12.83 0.59
N ILE A 416 -5.93 12.72 1.73
CA ILE A 416 -4.64 13.37 2.07
C ILE A 416 -3.44 12.45 1.84
N ASN A 417 -3.67 11.17 1.53
CA ASN A 417 -2.60 10.23 1.23
C ASN A 417 -1.94 10.58 -0.12
N GLY A 418 -0.60 10.51 -0.15
CA GLY A 418 0.19 10.86 -1.33
C GLY A 418 -0.14 10.03 -2.57
N ALA A 419 -0.43 8.73 -2.44
CA ALA A 419 -0.81 7.87 -3.56
C ALA A 419 -2.19 8.24 -4.12
N VAL A 420 -3.16 8.59 -3.27
CA VAL A 420 -4.49 9.08 -3.68
C VAL A 420 -4.36 10.39 -4.43
N ILE A 421 -3.53 11.32 -3.92
CA ILE A 421 -3.26 12.60 -4.58
C ILE A 421 -2.60 12.37 -5.93
N ALA A 422 -1.53 11.56 -5.98
CA ALA A 422 -0.81 11.26 -7.21
C ALA A 422 -1.73 10.63 -8.28
N THR A 423 -2.55 9.65 -7.90
CA THR A 423 -3.50 8.99 -8.81
C THR A 423 -4.54 9.98 -9.35
N THR A 424 -5.08 10.83 -8.48
CA THR A 424 -6.06 11.86 -8.84
C THR A 424 -5.47 12.90 -9.79
N THR A 425 -4.28 13.42 -9.47
CA THR A 425 -3.62 14.46 -10.27
C THR A 425 -3.11 13.93 -11.60
N SER A 426 -2.61 12.69 -11.65
CA SER A 426 -2.21 12.03 -12.91
C SER A 426 -3.38 11.88 -13.89
N CYS A 427 -4.61 11.76 -13.38
CA CYS A 427 -5.82 11.76 -14.21
C CYS A 427 -6.36 13.18 -14.49
N LYS A 428 -5.67 14.25 -14.07
CA LYS A 428 -6.14 15.65 -14.12
C LYS A 428 -7.56 15.83 -13.55
N LEU A 429 -7.82 15.21 -12.40
CA LEU A 429 -9.09 15.27 -11.69
C LEU A 429 -8.96 16.10 -10.40
N LYS A 430 -10.11 16.64 -9.95
CA LYS A 430 -10.25 17.18 -8.61
C LYS A 430 -10.59 16.02 -7.65
N MET A 431 -10.16 16.12 -6.39
CA MET A 431 -10.41 15.09 -5.37
C MET A 431 -11.90 14.72 -5.25
N LYS A 432 -12.82 15.71 -5.32
CA LYS A 432 -14.27 15.48 -5.30
C LYS A 432 -14.78 14.59 -6.44
N GLN A 433 -14.07 14.53 -7.56
CA GLN A 433 -14.47 13.74 -8.73
C GLN A 433 -13.97 12.29 -8.62
N SER A 434 -12.75 12.10 -8.14
CA SER A 434 -12.09 10.78 -8.09
C SER A 434 -12.36 10.01 -6.79
N TYR A 435 -12.42 10.72 -5.66
CA TYR A 435 -12.44 10.09 -4.34
C TYR A 435 -13.67 9.21 -4.07
N PRO A 436 -14.89 9.50 -4.55
CA PRO A 436 -16.02 8.59 -4.35
C PRO A 436 -15.78 7.17 -4.89
N ALA A 437 -15.11 7.05 -6.04
CA ALA A 437 -14.72 5.75 -6.58
C ALA A 437 -13.60 5.10 -5.77
N ILE A 438 -12.58 5.88 -5.38
CA ILE A 438 -11.48 5.41 -4.54
C ILE A 438 -12.03 4.92 -3.18
N ALA A 439 -12.85 5.72 -2.50
CA ALA A 439 -13.41 5.35 -1.20
C ALA A 439 -14.23 4.06 -1.25
N MET A 440 -14.97 3.83 -2.34
CA MET A 440 -15.75 2.61 -2.49
C MET A 440 -14.86 1.37 -2.63
N THR A 441 -13.79 1.48 -3.44
CA THR A 441 -12.93 0.36 -3.81
C THR A 441 -11.71 0.16 -2.89
N THR A 442 -11.47 1.04 -1.93
CA THR A 442 -10.32 0.94 -1.01
C THR A 442 -10.65 1.17 0.45
N VAL A 443 -11.78 1.80 0.78
CA VAL A 443 -12.19 2.03 2.16
C VAL A 443 -13.37 1.14 2.52
N ILE A 444 -14.48 1.26 1.79
CA ILE A 444 -15.74 0.57 2.13
C ILE A 444 -15.59 -0.94 1.92
N ASN A 445 -15.08 -1.37 0.76
CA ASN A 445 -14.87 -2.80 0.48
C ASN A 445 -13.90 -3.45 1.47
N VAL A 446 -12.78 -2.76 1.80
CA VAL A 446 -11.78 -3.26 2.75
C VAL A 446 -12.37 -3.33 4.16
N THR A 447 -13.17 -2.33 4.58
CA THR A 447 -13.83 -2.34 5.89
C THR A 447 -14.77 -3.55 6.04
N VAL A 448 -15.60 -3.82 5.03
CA VAL A 448 -16.50 -4.97 5.05
C VAL A 448 -15.70 -6.29 5.10
N ALA A 449 -14.66 -6.39 4.26
CA ALA A 449 -13.80 -7.57 4.25
C ALA A 449 -13.08 -7.77 5.59
N MET A 450 -12.53 -6.70 6.19
CA MET A 450 -11.88 -6.73 7.51
C MET A 450 -12.81 -7.26 8.59
N ILE A 451 -14.07 -6.79 8.62
CA ILE A 451 -15.06 -7.25 9.62
C ILE A 451 -15.27 -8.77 9.47
N VAL A 452 -15.40 -9.27 8.24
CA VAL A 452 -15.56 -10.71 7.99
C VAL A 452 -14.31 -11.49 8.39
N VAL A 453 -13.11 -10.99 8.03
CA VAL A 453 -11.84 -11.61 8.41
C VAL A 453 -11.69 -11.67 9.93
N ALA A 454 -11.98 -10.58 10.65
CA ALA A 454 -11.93 -10.53 12.09
C ALA A 454 -12.93 -11.52 12.73
N PHE A 455 -14.16 -11.58 12.19
CA PHE A 455 -15.16 -12.56 12.61
C PHE A 455 -14.71 -14.01 12.38
N MET A 456 -14.13 -14.31 11.21
CA MET A 456 -13.61 -15.65 10.90
C MET A 456 -12.47 -16.05 11.86
N CYS A 457 -11.54 -15.13 12.14
CA CYS A 457 -10.45 -15.38 13.08
C CYS A 457 -10.96 -15.61 14.51
N ALA A 458 -12.03 -14.90 14.91
CA ALA A 458 -12.64 -15.04 16.22
C ALA A 458 -13.45 -16.35 16.35
N ALA A 459 -14.25 -16.68 15.33
CA ALA A 459 -15.14 -17.83 15.36
C ALA A 459 -14.42 -19.16 15.05
N PHE A 460 -13.37 -19.12 14.24
CA PHE A 460 -12.66 -20.30 13.74
C PHE A 460 -11.14 -20.15 13.88
N PRO A 461 -10.57 -20.11 15.12
CA PRO A 461 -9.15 -19.89 15.34
C PRO A 461 -8.24 -20.91 14.61
N GLY A 462 -8.71 -22.12 14.38
CA GLY A 462 -8.01 -23.16 13.63
C GLY A 462 -7.70 -22.78 12.16
N LEU A 463 -8.49 -21.89 11.55
CA LEU A 463 -8.24 -21.39 10.18
C LEU A 463 -7.10 -20.36 10.12
N CYS A 464 -6.69 -19.84 11.27
CA CYS A 464 -5.63 -18.83 11.37
C CYS A 464 -4.25 -19.43 11.66
N GLN A 465 -4.15 -20.74 11.87
CA GLN A 465 -2.89 -21.41 12.25
C GLN A 465 -1.98 -21.71 11.05
N SER A 466 -2.44 -21.45 9.82
CA SER A 466 -1.71 -21.76 8.57
C SER A 466 -1.18 -20.51 7.88
#